data_049e0407008430c7748a78c2f35ea4e2
#
_entry.id   049e0407008430c7748a78c2f35ea4e2
#
_cell.length_a   1.000
_cell.length_b   1.000
_cell.length_c   1.000
_cell.angle_alpha   90.00
_cell.angle_beta   90.00
_cell.angle_gamma   90.00
#
_symmetry.space_group_name_H-M   'P 1'
#
loop_
_entity.id
_entity.type
_entity.pdbx_description
1 polymer ?
#
loop_
_entity_poly.entity_id
_entity_poly.type
_entity_poly.pdbx_seq_one_letter_code
_entity_poly.pdbx_strand_id
1 'polypeptide(L)'
;MRNKLFGHVLFFISVLFWGTHCFASDMKIDIRDVKTSAGIGYWYKQKEGLPLVSMTMAFKNAGFIYDPVDKKGLALLATSLISRGTTKDGESIAKLFQEKGIIFHVSVDSDNAYVTLKTLSENLDFALGLIGEVLVDSPIDEEVFVIEKERQKSDIRRDSSDPGQLAHNMLNKVVFGDQPHAYDASGTLDALEGVTIEDVENYRRENFDLDKLVIGVVGNASEEDVSRMLDKALARLGRGQNSKVIGDAVLNIGLRGYVAYDSPQSVIVFAAKSIPRKDPKYHVAEVLSSALGGMGLSSVLMQELREKLGITYNVRSGLYNVEGASLFQGILFTDKTTARKGVEAFLRTVQSVKEKGLDKRALEIARAKLVSSTLFSLSRTSSMSQVLVYLQLHGFSADIHNYSARYESVTLEEVNEFAKNFLGDFTIVEVGAENNIDATITS
;
A
#
# COMPACT_ATOMS: atom_id res chain seq x y z
N MET A 1 -62.12 20.94 52.84
CA MET A 1 -61.07 21.67 53.57
C MET A 1 -59.79 21.62 52.74
N ARG A 2 -59.35 22.82 52.39
CA ARG A 2 -57.97 23.29 52.00
C ARG A 2 -57.23 22.72 50.78
N ASN A 3 -57.28 23.57 49.79
CA ASN A 3 -56.34 23.77 48.71
C ASN A 3 -54.88 23.68 49.13
N LYS A 4 -54.04 23.15 48.23
CA LYS A 4 -52.74 23.77 47.96
C LYS A 4 -52.37 23.57 46.47
N LEU A 5 -52.27 24.68 45.77
CA LEU A 5 -51.60 24.88 44.49
C LEU A 5 -50.15 24.45 44.59
N PHE A 6 -49.66 23.75 43.56
CA PHE A 6 -48.24 23.76 43.21
C PHE A 6 -48.08 24.12 41.73
N GLY A 7 -47.53 25.31 41.54
CA GLY A 7 -47.21 25.85 40.25
C GLY A 7 -46.02 25.11 39.61
N HIS A 8 -46.15 24.74 38.35
CA HIS A 8 -45.07 24.20 37.56
C HIS A 8 -44.35 25.36 36.88
N VAL A 9 -43.12 25.63 37.34
CA VAL A 9 -42.18 26.51 36.65
C VAL A 9 -41.55 25.70 35.53
N LEU A 10 -41.93 25.97 34.30
CA LEU A 10 -41.27 25.49 33.09
C LEU A 10 -39.93 26.24 32.93
N PHE A 11 -38.84 25.56 33.22
CA PHE A 11 -37.48 26.01 32.89
C PHE A 11 -37.22 25.66 31.43
N PHE A 12 -37.31 26.64 30.53
CA PHE A 12 -36.82 26.54 29.16
C PHE A 12 -35.30 26.61 29.20
N ILE A 13 -34.63 25.44 29.10
CA ILE A 13 -33.19 25.38 28.79
C ILE A 13 -33.08 25.48 27.30
N SER A 14 -32.80 26.67 26.78
CA SER A 14 -32.32 26.90 25.44
C SER A 14 -30.88 26.41 25.36
N VAL A 15 -30.69 25.16 24.93
CA VAL A 15 -29.38 24.67 24.52
C VAL A 15 -29.02 25.36 23.23
N LEU A 16 -28.25 26.42 23.33
CA LEU A 16 -27.51 27.00 22.22
C LEU A 16 -26.56 25.94 21.71
N PHE A 17 -26.93 25.30 20.61
CA PHE A 17 -26.00 24.55 19.77
C PHE A 17 -25.01 25.55 19.17
N TRP A 18 -23.97 25.88 19.90
CA TRP A 18 -22.76 26.38 19.30
C TRP A 18 -22.15 25.19 18.55
N GLY A 19 -22.37 25.17 17.24
CA GLY A 19 -21.60 24.35 16.35
C GLY A 19 -20.13 24.71 16.55
N THR A 20 -19.45 23.96 17.40
CA THR A 20 -18.01 23.94 17.40
C THR A 20 -17.62 23.37 16.03
N HIS A 21 -17.40 24.27 15.08
CA HIS A 21 -16.48 23.96 14.00
C HIS A 21 -15.18 23.57 14.72
N CYS A 22 -14.95 22.28 14.81
CA CYS A 22 -13.64 21.77 15.15
C CYS A 22 -12.74 22.20 13.99
N PHE A 23 -12.23 23.43 14.08
CA PHE A 23 -11.09 23.85 13.29
C PHE A 23 -10.03 22.79 13.59
N ALA A 24 -9.72 21.95 12.62
CA ALA A 24 -8.46 21.24 12.62
C ALA A 24 -7.43 22.37 12.81
N SER A 25 -6.99 22.54 14.07
CA SER A 25 -5.99 23.54 14.40
C SER A 25 -4.87 23.34 13.42
N ASP A 26 -4.36 24.43 12.86
CA ASP A 26 -3.18 24.51 12.00
C ASP A 26 -1.98 23.81 12.67
N MET A 27 -1.98 22.49 12.71
CA MET A 27 -0.90 21.69 13.24
C MET A 27 0.16 21.63 12.16
N LYS A 28 0.88 22.74 12.04
CA LYS A 28 2.01 22.83 11.12
C LYS A 28 3.03 21.77 11.51
N ILE A 29 3.05 20.65 10.76
CA ILE A 29 4.00 19.59 10.98
C ILE A 29 5.31 20.03 10.34
N ASP A 30 6.24 20.48 11.16
CA ASP A 30 7.56 20.92 10.72
C ASP A 30 8.38 19.69 10.31
N ILE A 31 8.50 19.44 9.01
CA ILE A 31 9.36 18.41 8.42
C ILE A 31 10.57 19.10 7.83
N ARG A 32 11.75 18.66 8.26
CA ARG A 32 13.02 19.18 7.76
C ARG A 32 13.57 18.27 6.67
N ASP A 33 13.97 18.87 5.55
CA ASP A 33 14.76 18.22 4.52
C ASP A 33 16.23 18.38 4.88
N VAL A 34 16.88 17.30 5.24
CA VAL A 34 18.21 17.29 5.81
C VAL A 34 19.16 16.54 4.87
N LYS A 35 20.39 17.03 4.78
CA LYS A 35 21.47 16.37 4.08
C LYS A 35 22.65 16.18 5.03
N THR A 36 23.10 14.94 5.17
CA THR A 36 24.26 14.60 6.03
C THR A 36 25.57 15.09 5.43
N SER A 37 26.66 15.01 6.19
CA SER A 37 28.00 15.37 5.71
C SER A 37 28.50 14.47 4.57
N ALA A 38 28.09 13.20 4.52
CA ALA A 38 28.37 12.28 3.41
C ALA A 38 27.40 12.46 2.22
N GLY A 39 26.46 13.41 2.31
CA GLY A 39 25.53 13.74 1.25
C GLY A 39 24.30 12.85 1.18
N ILE A 40 23.96 12.13 2.27
CA ILE A 40 22.73 11.32 2.36
C ILE A 40 21.57 12.25 2.69
N GLY A 41 20.54 12.28 1.81
CA GLY A 41 19.33 13.06 2.03
C GLY A 41 18.31 12.29 2.89
N TYR A 42 17.63 12.95 3.81
CA TYR A 42 16.51 12.37 4.54
C TYR A 42 15.54 13.42 5.04
N TRP A 43 14.24 13.04 5.13
CA TRP A 43 13.25 13.87 5.77
C TRP A 43 13.12 13.52 7.24
N TYR A 44 13.14 14.54 8.07
CA TYR A 44 13.22 14.41 9.52
C TYR A 44 12.08 15.15 10.22
N LYS A 45 11.46 14.46 11.18
CA LYS A 45 10.51 15.05 12.13
C LYS A 45 10.89 14.70 13.55
N GLN A 46 11.33 15.68 14.31
CA GLN A 46 11.52 15.51 15.76
C GLN A 46 10.17 15.32 16.45
N LYS A 47 10.06 14.31 17.30
CA LYS A 47 8.89 14.04 18.13
C LYS A 47 9.34 13.69 19.53
N GLU A 48 9.21 14.67 20.42
CA GLU A 48 9.56 14.54 21.84
C GLU A 48 8.49 13.74 22.62
N GLY A 49 8.81 13.38 23.86
CA GLY A 49 7.90 12.72 24.80
C GLY A 49 8.21 11.25 25.04
N LEU A 50 8.25 10.43 24.02
CA LEU A 50 8.66 9.02 24.14
C LEU A 50 10.06 8.84 23.56
N PRO A 51 10.95 8.08 24.21
CA PRO A 51 12.32 7.83 23.71
C PRO A 51 12.29 6.80 22.56
N LEU A 52 11.50 7.08 21.53
CA LEU A 52 11.29 6.21 20.37
C LEU A 52 11.73 6.91 19.09
N VAL A 53 12.38 6.16 18.21
CA VAL A 53 12.68 6.56 16.83
C VAL A 53 12.11 5.51 15.87
N SER A 54 11.44 5.98 14.84
CA SER A 54 11.04 5.15 13.70
C SER A 54 11.68 5.70 12.44
N MET A 55 12.22 4.80 11.64
CA MET A 55 12.85 5.12 10.36
C MET A 55 12.32 4.19 9.29
N THR A 56 12.06 4.75 8.13
CA THR A 56 11.76 4.00 6.92
C THR A 56 12.75 4.42 5.84
N MET A 57 13.39 3.45 5.23
CA MET A 57 14.23 3.61 4.05
C MET A 57 13.53 2.94 2.87
N ALA A 58 13.55 3.53 1.70
CA ALA A 58 13.11 2.90 0.46
C ALA A 58 14.20 3.02 -0.59
N PHE A 59 14.43 1.92 -1.29
CA PHE A 59 15.34 1.85 -2.42
C PHE A 59 14.50 1.77 -3.69
N LYS A 60 14.55 2.83 -4.50
CA LYS A 60 13.78 2.97 -5.74
C LYS A 60 14.18 1.91 -6.76
N ASN A 61 13.23 1.45 -7.55
CA ASN A 61 13.45 0.51 -8.65
C ASN A 61 14.11 -0.81 -8.19
N ALA A 62 13.81 -1.21 -6.96
CA ALA A 62 14.26 -2.46 -6.33
C ALA A 62 13.10 -3.43 -6.07
N GLY A 63 11.91 -3.13 -6.61
CA GLY A 63 10.71 -3.94 -6.45
C GLY A 63 10.69 -5.18 -7.36
N PHE A 64 9.70 -6.05 -7.14
CA PHE A 64 9.63 -7.34 -7.83
C PHE A 64 9.32 -7.23 -9.33
N ILE A 65 8.76 -6.11 -9.84
CA ILE A 65 8.57 -5.93 -11.28
C ILE A 65 9.91 -5.81 -12.03
N TYR A 66 11.00 -5.49 -11.32
CA TYR A 66 12.34 -5.39 -11.87
C TYR A 66 13.11 -6.72 -11.86
N ASP A 67 12.54 -7.79 -11.31
CA ASP A 67 13.15 -9.12 -11.35
C ASP A 67 13.38 -9.56 -12.80
N PRO A 68 14.52 -10.21 -13.12
CA PRO A 68 14.71 -10.84 -14.42
C PRO A 68 13.59 -11.83 -14.73
N VAL A 69 13.25 -12.00 -16.01
CA VAL A 69 12.12 -12.85 -16.43
C VAL A 69 12.28 -14.29 -15.94
N ASP A 70 13.50 -14.80 -15.93
CA ASP A 70 13.87 -16.14 -15.49
C ASP A 70 14.16 -16.27 -13.99
N LYS A 71 14.03 -15.16 -13.22
CA LYS A 71 14.31 -15.06 -11.78
C LYS A 71 13.15 -14.42 -11.00
N LYS A 72 11.91 -14.57 -11.47
CA LYS A 72 10.74 -14.02 -10.79
C LYS A 72 10.63 -14.56 -9.36
N GLY A 73 10.51 -13.63 -8.39
CA GLY A 73 10.54 -13.93 -6.95
C GLY A 73 11.89 -13.64 -6.28
N LEU A 74 12.90 -13.22 -7.04
CA LEU A 74 14.23 -12.91 -6.51
C LEU A 74 14.20 -11.77 -5.48
N ALA A 75 13.50 -10.67 -5.77
CA ALA A 75 13.42 -9.53 -4.87
C ALA A 75 12.82 -9.91 -3.50
N LEU A 76 11.77 -10.74 -3.48
CA LEU A 76 11.17 -11.22 -2.24
C LEU A 76 12.13 -12.14 -1.47
N LEU A 77 12.78 -13.08 -2.16
CA LEU A 77 13.74 -13.99 -1.53
C LEU A 77 14.92 -13.21 -0.94
N ALA A 78 15.50 -12.27 -1.70
CA ALA A 78 16.61 -11.45 -1.26
C ALA A 78 16.26 -10.61 -0.02
N THR A 79 15.10 -9.93 -0.01
CA THR A 79 14.65 -9.14 1.14
C THR A 79 14.34 -9.99 2.37
N SER A 80 13.81 -11.21 2.17
CA SER A 80 13.60 -12.17 3.26
C SER A 80 14.92 -12.62 3.89
N LEU A 81 15.92 -12.91 3.07
CA LEU A 81 17.26 -13.31 3.52
C LEU A 81 17.98 -12.18 4.27
N ILE A 82 17.87 -10.94 3.81
CA ILE A 82 18.39 -9.77 4.50
C ILE A 82 17.76 -9.63 5.90
N SER A 83 16.45 -9.82 6.03
CA SER A 83 15.77 -9.79 7.32
C SER A 83 16.25 -10.86 8.30
N ARG A 84 16.81 -11.95 7.81
CA ARG A 84 17.31 -13.11 8.57
C ARG A 84 18.82 -13.23 8.55
N GLY A 85 19.51 -12.19 8.11
CA GLY A 85 20.96 -12.17 8.00
C GLY A 85 21.65 -12.37 9.34
N THR A 86 22.93 -12.69 9.27
CA THR A 86 23.84 -12.81 10.42
C THR A 86 24.86 -11.68 10.38
N THR A 87 25.42 -11.34 11.56
CA THR A 87 26.61 -10.52 11.64
C THR A 87 27.82 -11.27 11.04
N LYS A 88 28.91 -10.58 10.83
CA LYS A 88 30.18 -11.22 10.40
C LYS A 88 30.68 -12.28 11.37
N ASP A 89 30.31 -12.16 12.64
CA ASP A 89 30.65 -13.14 13.69
C ASP A 89 29.65 -14.30 13.77
N GLY A 90 28.67 -14.34 12.85
CA GLY A 90 27.67 -15.41 12.74
C GLY A 90 26.48 -15.28 13.70
N GLU A 91 26.29 -14.17 14.39
CA GLU A 91 25.13 -13.96 15.26
C GLU A 91 23.91 -13.55 14.46
N SER A 92 22.75 -14.11 14.76
CA SER A 92 21.50 -13.76 14.13
C SER A 92 21.08 -12.33 14.45
N ILE A 93 20.95 -11.48 13.44
CA ILE A 93 20.50 -10.09 13.57
C ILE A 93 19.09 -10.01 14.13
N ALA A 94 18.20 -10.91 13.73
CA ALA A 94 16.84 -10.98 14.27
C ALA A 94 16.86 -11.23 15.80
N LYS A 95 17.76 -12.09 16.29
CA LYS A 95 17.94 -12.35 17.72
C LYS A 95 18.47 -11.12 18.45
N LEU A 96 19.52 -10.49 17.92
CA LEU A 96 20.12 -9.28 18.50
C LEU A 96 19.08 -8.14 18.60
N PHE A 97 18.25 -7.98 17.57
CA PHE A 97 17.19 -6.98 17.58
C PHE A 97 16.10 -7.31 18.59
N GLN A 98 15.68 -8.57 18.66
CA GLN A 98 14.68 -9.03 19.63
C GLN A 98 15.12 -8.78 21.09
N GLU A 99 16.38 -9.08 21.42
CA GLU A 99 16.95 -8.87 22.76
C GLU A 99 16.92 -7.40 23.21
N LYS A 100 16.98 -6.46 22.25
CA LYS A 100 16.92 -5.01 22.52
C LYS A 100 15.55 -4.39 22.26
N GLY A 101 14.52 -5.20 21.96
CA GLY A 101 13.18 -4.70 21.64
C GLY A 101 13.13 -3.85 20.35
N ILE A 102 14.06 -4.08 19.42
CA ILE A 102 14.11 -3.40 18.13
C ILE A 102 13.19 -4.12 17.16
N ILE A 103 12.30 -3.37 16.50
CA ILE A 103 11.47 -3.86 15.41
C ILE A 103 12.16 -3.50 14.10
N PHE A 104 12.52 -4.52 13.36
CA PHE A 104 13.18 -4.42 12.07
C PHE A 104 12.46 -5.29 11.05
N HIS A 105 12.24 -4.77 9.86
CA HIS A 105 11.63 -5.51 8.78
C HIS A 105 12.14 -5.03 7.44
N VAL A 106 12.46 -5.97 6.54
CA VAL A 106 12.77 -5.70 5.14
C VAL A 106 11.65 -6.27 4.30
N SER A 107 11.16 -5.52 3.35
CA SER A 107 10.05 -5.92 2.48
C SER A 107 10.23 -5.36 1.08
N VAL A 108 9.46 -5.88 0.16
CA VAL A 108 9.43 -5.43 -1.24
C VAL A 108 7.98 -5.24 -1.68
N ASP A 109 7.73 -4.17 -2.43
CA ASP A 109 6.50 -4.03 -3.21
C ASP A 109 6.82 -4.14 -4.71
N SER A 110 5.88 -3.73 -5.54
CA SER A 110 6.07 -3.76 -7.00
C SER A 110 7.28 -2.95 -7.44
N ASP A 111 7.47 -1.77 -6.86
CA ASP A 111 8.40 -0.77 -7.36
C ASP A 111 9.70 -0.68 -6.55
N ASN A 112 9.63 -0.94 -5.23
CA ASN A 112 10.70 -0.59 -4.30
C ASN A 112 10.97 -1.70 -3.27
N ALA A 113 12.18 -1.68 -2.71
CA ALA A 113 12.49 -2.41 -1.48
C ALA A 113 12.49 -1.44 -0.30
N TYR A 114 12.05 -1.91 0.86
CA TYR A 114 11.90 -1.10 2.07
C TYR A 114 12.63 -1.72 3.24
N VAL A 115 13.22 -0.86 4.05
CA VAL A 115 13.74 -1.21 5.37
C VAL A 115 13.02 -0.35 6.40
N THR A 116 12.34 -0.97 7.34
CA THR A 116 11.67 -0.29 8.44
C THR A 116 12.32 -0.62 9.76
N LEU A 117 12.52 0.40 10.57
CA LEU A 117 13.11 0.32 11.90
C LEU A 117 12.23 1.06 12.90
N LYS A 118 12.01 0.45 14.07
CA LYS A 118 11.49 1.15 15.25
C LYS A 118 12.27 0.69 16.47
N THR A 119 12.82 1.65 17.22
CA THR A 119 13.67 1.37 18.35
C THR A 119 13.58 2.46 19.42
N LEU A 120 14.11 2.19 20.62
CA LEU A 120 14.42 3.23 21.59
C LEU A 120 15.57 4.09 21.07
N SER A 121 15.57 5.39 21.42
CA SER A 121 16.60 6.34 20.98
C SER A 121 18.02 5.89 21.35
N GLU A 122 18.20 5.29 22.52
CA GLU A 122 19.49 4.76 23.00
C GLU A 122 20.04 3.60 22.17
N ASN A 123 19.18 2.85 21.49
CA ASN A 123 19.57 1.71 20.66
C ASN A 123 19.72 2.08 19.17
N LEU A 124 19.54 3.35 18.78
CA LEU A 124 19.52 3.75 17.37
C LEU A 124 20.88 3.53 16.67
N ASP A 125 21.99 3.89 17.30
CA ASP A 125 23.34 3.70 16.72
C ASP A 125 23.64 2.21 16.53
N PHE A 126 23.33 1.38 17.52
CA PHE A 126 23.46 -0.07 17.43
C PHE A 126 22.61 -0.64 16.28
N ALA A 127 21.35 -0.25 16.21
CA ALA A 127 20.43 -0.74 15.17
C ALA A 127 20.89 -0.35 13.76
N LEU A 128 21.29 0.90 13.56
CA LEU A 128 21.77 1.38 12.28
C LEU A 128 23.09 0.73 11.87
N GLY A 129 24.00 0.48 12.83
CA GLY A 129 25.25 -0.24 12.58
C GLY A 129 25.00 -1.63 11.99
N LEU A 130 24.08 -2.40 12.60
CA LEU A 130 23.70 -3.74 12.10
C LEU A 130 22.97 -3.66 10.75
N ILE A 131 22.06 -2.68 10.56
CA ILE A 131 21.39 -2.49 9.27
C ILE A 131 22.41 -2.22 8.17
N GLY A 132 23.38 -1.33 8.40
CA GLY A 132 24.45 -1.06 7.44
C GLY A 132 25.25 -2.31 7.09
N GLU A 133 25.55 -3.17 8.07
CA GLU A 133 26.24 -4.43 7.86
C GLU A 133 25.43 -5.39 6.98
N VAL A 134 24.14 -5.57 7.29
CA VAL A 134 23.23 -6.47 6.56
C VAL A 134 23.02 -6.05 5.13
N LEU A 135 22.91 -4.75 4.89
CA LEU A 135 22.66 -4.23 3.56
C LEU A 135 23.90 -4.32 2.65
N VAL A 136 25.11 -4.39 3.22
CA VAL A 136 26.33 -4.37 2.41
C VAL A 136 26.94 -5.76 2.23
N ASP A 137 27.25 -6.47 3.32
CA ASP A 137 28.14 -7.62 3.28
C ASP A 137 27.87 -8.71 4.33
N SER A 138 26.68 -8.75 4.90
CA SER A 138 26.26 -9.90 5.70
C SER A 138 26.35 -11.19 4.86
N PRO A 139 27.02 -12.23 5.35
CA PRO A 139 27.09 -13.47 4.65
C PRO A 139 25.69 -14.11 4.51
N ILE A 140 25.44 -14.73 3.37
CA ILE A 140 24.21 -15.50 3.16
C ILE A 140 24.52 -16.93 3.58
N ASP A 141 23.89 -17.36 4.65
CA ASP A 141 23.98 -18.75 5.12
C ASP A 141 23.24 -19.67 4.14
N GLU A 142 23.91 -20.74 3.68
CA GLU A 142 23.37 -21.67 2.67
C GLU A 142 22.14 -22.41 3.21
N GLU A 143 22.13 -22.80 4.48
CA GLU A 143 20.99 -23.48 5.10
C GLU A 143 19.79 -22.52 5.18
N VAL A 144 20.00 -21.26 5.60
CA VAL A 144 18.96 -20.24 5.65
C VAL A 144 18.43 -19.93 4.24
N PHE A 145 19.32 -19.89 3.23
CA PHE A 145 18.90 -19.70 1.83
C PHE A 145 17.97 -20.82 1.36
N VAL A 146 18.32 -22.07 1.59
CA VAL A 146 17.51 -23.23 1.21
C VAL A 146 16.16 -23.18 1.92
N ILE A 147 16.14 -22.92 3.23
CA ILE A 147 14.91 -22.82 4.03
C ILE A 147 13.99 -21.72 3.50
N GLU A 148 14.49 -20.52 3.26
CA GLU A 148 13.67 -19.40 2.79
C GLU A 148 13.14 -19.62 1.36
N LYS A 149 13.95 -20.20 0.49
CA LYS A 149 13.56 -20.58 -0.87
C LYS A 149 12.43 -21.62 -0.86
N GLU A 150 12.53 -22.67 -0.06
CA GLU A 150 11.47 -23.68 0.09
C GLU A 150 10.23 -23.12 0.78
N ARG A 151 10.38 -22.18 1.73
CA ARG A 151 9.26 -21.48 2.32
C ARG A 151 8.49 -20.69 1.27
N GLN A 152 9.19 -19.90 0.43
CA GLN A 152 8.56 -19.11 -0.65
C GLN A 152 7.86 -20.03 -1.67
N LYS A 153 8.46 -21.16 -2.05
CA LYS A 153 7.80 -22.16 -2.91
C LYS A 153 6.54 -22.75 -2.25
N SER A 154 6.57 -22.97 -0.94
CA SER A 154 5.40 -23.46 -0.19
C SER A 154 4.29 -22.42 -0.15
N ASP A 155 4.64 -21.13 -0.04
CA ASP A 155 3.69 -20.01 -0.13
C ASP A 155 3.03 -19.98 -1.51
N ILE A 156 3.79 -20.11 -2.61
CA ILE A 156 3.24 -20.18 -3.98
C ILE A 156 2.26 -21.35 -4.13
N ARG A 157 2.62 -22.55 -3.61
CA ARG A 157 1.73 -23.73 -3.67
C ARG A 157 0.44 -23.51 -2.87
N ARG A 158 0.51 -22.88 -1.70
CA ARG A 158 -0.66 -22.53 -0.91
C ARG A 158 -1.54 -21.54 -1.65
N ASP A 159 -0.94 -20.48 -2.18
CA ASP A 159 -1.62 -19.40 -2.87
C ASP A 159 -2.28 -19.87 -4.19
N SER A 160 -1.73 -20.93 -4.82
CA SER A 160 -2.37 -21.60 -5.95
C SER A 160 -3.66 -22.35 -5.60
N SER A 161 -3.98 -22.49 -4.32
CA SER A 161 -5.22 -23.09 -3.80
C SER A 161 -6.15 -22.06 -3.15
N ASP A 162 -5.78 -20.78 -3.14
CA ASP A 162 -6.61 -19.69 -2.62
C ASP A 162 -7.39 -19.03 -3.76
N PRO A 163 -8.74 -19.06 -3.74
CA PRO A 163 -9.55 -18.50 -4.84
C PRO A 163 -9.33 -16.99 -5.06
N GLY A 164 -9.02 -16.25 -3.99
CA GLY A 164 -8.74 -14.81 -4.08
C GLY A 164 -7.42 -14.56 -4.81
N GLN A 165 -6.38 -15.33 -4.47
CA GLN A 165 -5.07 -15.21 -5.12
C GLN A 165 -5.13 -15.68 -6.58
N LEU A 166 -5.83 -16.80 -6.85
CA LEU A 166 -6.08 -17.25 -8.22
C LEU A 166 -6.78 -16.18 -9.06
N ALA A 167 -7.79 -15.51 -8.49
CA ALA A 167 -8.49 -14.43 -9.16
C ALA A 167 -7.57 -13.24 -9.48
N HIS A 168 -6.75 -12.82 -8.53
CA HIS A 168 -5.78 -11.74 -8.74
C HIS A 168 -4.71 -12.10 -9.77
N ASN A 169 -4.15 -13.30 -9.70
CA ASN A 169 -3.12 -13.77 -10.64
C ASN A 169 -3.70 -13.83 -12.06
N MET A 170 -4.92 -14.36 -12.22
CA MET A 170 -5.59 -14.39 -13.51
C MET A 170 -5.93 -12.98 -14.01
N LEU A 171 -6.38 -12.07 -13.12
CA LEU A 171 -6.63 -10.67 -13.50
C LEU A 171 -5.37 -10.01 -14.02
N ASN A 172 -4.25 -10.15 -13.30
CA ASN A 172 -2.97 -9.60 -13.71
C ASN A 172 -2.52 -10.19 -15.05
N LYS A 173 -2.66 -11.50 -15.24
CA LYS A 173 -2.32 -12.15 -16.52
C LYS A 173 -3.18 -11.64 -17.66
N VAL A 174 -4.49 -11.48 -17.46
CA VAL A 174 -5.41 -10.95 -18.48
C VAL A 174 -5.11 -9.49 -18.79
N VAL A 175 -4.90 -8.65 -17.76
CA VAL A 175 -4.64 -7.21 -17.93
C VAL A 175 -3.28 -6.92 -18.52
N PHE A 176 -2.23 -7.60 -18.05
CA PHE A 176 -0.85 -7.27 -18.39
C PHE A 176 -0.18 -8.24 -19.40
N GLY A 177 -0.79 -9.40 -19.67
CA GLY A 177 -0.20 -10.41 -20.54
C GLY A 177 1.09 -10.99 -19.94
N ASP A 178 2.19 -10.89 -20.70
CA ASP A 178 3.52 -11.39 -20.28
C ASP A 178 4.42 -10.27 -19.73
N GLN A 179 3.89 -9.07 -19.51
CA GLN A 179 4.64 -7.96 -18.97
C GLN A 179 5.03 -8.20 -17.50
N PRO A 180 6.06 -7.52 -16.96
CA PRO A 180 6.53 -7.70 -15.57
C PRO A 180 5.43 -7.54 -14.52
N HIS A 181 4.45 -6.69 -14.80
CA HIS A 181 3.29 -6.41 -13.92
C HIS A 181 2.32 -7.59 -13.75
N ALA A 182 2.42 -8.63 -14.60
CA ALA A 182 1.55 -9.80 -14.52
C ALA A 182 1.89 -10.74 -13.36
N TYR A 183 3.05 -10.59 -12.76
CA TYR A 183 3.56 -11.47 -11.70
C TYR A 183 3.42 -10.77 -10.34
N ASP A 184 3.28 -11.58 -9.29
CA ASP A 184 3.36 -11.10 -7.91
C ASP A 184 4.78 -11.24 -7.34
N ALA A 185 4.97 -10.77 -6.10
CA ALA A 185 6.26 -10.80 -5.44
C ALA A 185 6.82 -12.22 -5.24
N SER A 186 5.95 -13.23 -5.08
CA SER A 186 6.37 -14.61 -4.85
C SER A 186 7.03 -15.22 -6.08
N GLY A 187 6.74 -14.70 -7.27
CA GLY A 187 7.26 -15.20 -8.54
C GLY A 187 6.62 -16.52 -8.97
N THR A 188 7.40 -17.42 -9.57
CA THR A 188 6.96 -18.74 -10.02
C THR A 188 7.86 -19.85 -9.49
N LEU A 189 7.31 -21.06 -9.35
CA LEU A 189 8.12 -22.23 -8.90
C LEU A 189 9.33 -22.46 -9.77
N ASP A 190 9.15 -22.41 -11.10
CA ASP A 190 10.21 -22.66 -12.07
C ASP A 190 11.32 -21.58 -12.01
N ALA A 191 10.94 -20.29 -11.92
CA ALA A 191 11.91 -19.21 -11.79
C ALA A 191 12.70 -19.29 -10.48
N LEU A 192 12.02 -19.59 -9.36
CA LEU A 192 12.68 -19.75 -8.06
C LEU A 192 13.65 -20.94 -8.03
N GLU A 193 13.37 -22.04 -8.76
CA GLU A 193 14.29 -23.16 -8.82
C GLU A 193 15.67 -22.71 -9.30
N GLY A 194 15.70 -21.85 -10.30
CA GLY A 194 16.93 -21.31 -10.87
C GLY A 194 17.61 -20.20 -10.08
N VAL A 195 17.03 -19.67 -9.00
CA VAL A 195 17.66 -18.60 -8.19
C VAL A 195 18.79 -19.19 -7.34
N THR A 196 19.94 -18.53 -7.35
CA THR A 196 21.16 -18.88 -6.62
C THR A 196 21.49 -17.85 -5.54
N ILE A 197 22.43 -18.19 -4.64
CA ILE A 197 22.98 -17.22 -3.66
C ILE A 197 23.65 -16.06 -4.38
N GLU A 198 24.36 -16.30 -5.48
CA GLU A 198 24.98 -15.27 -6.30
C GLU A 198 23.94 -14.26 -6.86
N ASP A 199 22.77 -14.75 -7.27
CA ASP A 199 21.67 -13.85 -7.72
C ASP A 199 21.22 -12.93 -6.58
N VAL A 200 21.11 -13.47 -5.36
CA VAL A 200 20.73 -12.68 -4.16
C VAL A 200 21.80 -11.65 -3.80
N GLU A 201 23.08 -12.01 -3.87
CA GLU A 201 24.20 -11.09 -3.64
C GLU A 201 24.23 -9.99 -4.70
N ASN A 202 23.99 -10.35 -5.96
CA ASN A 202 23.89 -9.39 -7.07
C ASN A 202 22.70 -8.44 -6.86
N TYR A 203 21.53 -8.98 -6.50
CA TYR A 203 20.36 -8.17 -6.17
C TYR A 203 20.68 -7.15 -5.07
N ARG A 204 21.32 -7.58 -3.97
CA ARG A 204 21.72 -6.73 -2.86
C ARG A 204 22.66 -5.61 -3.34
N ARG A 205 23.71 -5.95 -4.07
CA ARG A 205 24.71 -5.00 -4.55
C ARG A 205 24.13 -3.96 -5.54
N GLU A 206 23.20 -4.37 -6.41
CA GLU A 206 22.61 -3.52 -7.44
C GLU A 206 21.48 -2.64 -6.93
N ASN A 207 20.76 -3.09 -5.90
CA ASN A 207 19.53 -2.44 -5.49
C ASN A 207 19.64 -1.65 -4.18
N PHE A 208 20.53 -2.02 -3.27
CA PHE A 208 20.79 -1.22 -2.07
C PHE A 208 21.91 -0.22 -2.35
N ASP A 209 21.55 0.85 -3.06
CA ASP A 209 22.43 1.91 -3.55
C ASP A 209 21.99 3.27 -3.00
N LEU A 210 22.96 4.14 -2.62
CA LEU A 210 22.66 5.44 -2.01
C LEU A 210 21.93 6.40 -2.95
N ASP A 211 22.12 6.28 -4.27
CA ASP A 211 21.45 7.14 -5.24
C ASP A 211 19.98 6.76 -5.48
N LYS A 212 19.61 5.53 -5.06
CA LYS A 212 18.22 5.04 -5.06
C LYS A 212 17.50 5.28 -3.75
N LEU A 213 18.21 5.68 -2.69
CA LEU A 213 17.72 5.70 -1.32
C LEU A 213 16.92 6.97 -1.01
N VAL A 214 15.76 6.80 -0.40
CA VAL A 214 14.98 7.83 0.29
C VAL A 214 14.73 7.41 1.73
N ILE A 215 14.82 8.38 2.67
CA ILE A 215 14.72 8.09 4.10
C ILE A 215 13.71 9.03 4.76
N GLY A 216 12.87 8.48 5.63
CA GLY A 216 12.00 9.22 6.54
C GLY A 216 12.31 8.85 7.99
N VAL A 217 12.61 9.83 8.82
CA VAL A 217 12.94 9.65 10.24
C VAL A 217 11.98 10.44 11.11
N VAL A 218 11.39 9.79 12.09
CA VAL A 218 10.46 10.43 13.05
C VAL A 218 10.77 9.93 14.46
N GLY A 219 11.04 10.82 15.39
CA GLY A 219 11.22 10.40 16.77
C GLY A 219 12.04 11.33 17.64
N ASN A 220 12.44 10.81 18.80
CA ASN A 220 13.20 11.52 19.81
C ASN A 220 14.70 11.21 19.69
N ALA A 221 15.33 11.77 18.68
CA ALA A 221 16.78 11.81 18.50
C ALA A 221 17.13 13.17 17.90
N SER A 222 18.32 13.69 18.13
CA SER A 222 18.73 14.94 17.51
C SER A 222 19.03 14.75 16.02
N GLU A 223 18.83 15.79 15.21
CA GLU A 223 19.17 15.76 13.78
C GLU A 223 20.65 15.47 13.56
N GLU A 224 21.51 16.06 14.40
CA GLU A 224 22.96 15.86 14.36
C GLU A 224 23.33 14.40 14.61
N ASP A 225 22.74 13.78 15.64
CA ASP A 225 22.99 12.36 15.95
C ASP A 225 22.49 11.45 14.82
N VAL A 226 21.28 11.68 14.31
CA VAL A 226 20.74 10.91 13.18
C VAL A 226 21.65 11.02 11.95
N SER A 227 22.10 12.22 11.60
CA SER A 227 23.01 12.45 10.47
C SER A 227 24.32 11.69 10.63
N ARG A 228 24.95 11.79 11.81
CA ARG A 228 26.20 11.10 12.13
C ARG A 228 26.04 9.57 12.08
N MET A 229 24.94 9.05 12.62
CA MET A 229 24.66 7.61 12.62
C MET A 229 24.36 7.08 11.21
N LEU A 230 23.63 7.83 10.38
CA LEU A 230 23.37 7.48 8.99
C LEU A 230 24.66 7.46 8.17
N ASP A 231 25.51 8.48 8.30
CA ASP A 231 26.81 8.53 7.61
C ASP A 231 27.66 7.31 7.97
N LYS A 232 27.74 6.97 9.26
CA LYS A 232 28.50 5.80 9.74
C LYS A 232 27.93 4.49 9.21
N ALA A 233 26.60 4.31 9.28
CA ALA A 233 25.95 3.05 8.95
C ALA A 233 25.93 2.78 7.44
N LEU A 234 25.73 3.81 6.63
CA LEU A 234 25.52 3.68 5.18
C LEU A 234 26.74 4.03 4.33
N ALA A 235 27.88 4.37 4.97
CA ALA A 235 29.13 4.76 4.28
C ALA A 235 29.64 3.74 3.26
N ARG A 236 29.26 2.47 3.42
CA ARG A 236 29.73 1.36 2.59
C ARG A 236 28.76 0.97 1.49
N LEU A 237 27.55 1.56 1.46
CA LEU A 237 26.62 1.36 0.34
C LEU A 237 27.19 1.97 -0.94
N GLY A 238 27.00 1.26 -2.05
CA GLY A 238 27.43 1.71 -3.37
C GLY A 238 26.71 2.98 -3.84
N ARG A 239 27.22 3.54 -4.95
CA ARG A 239 26.60 4.65 -5.70
C ARG A 239 26.71 4.36 -7.20
N GLY A 240 25.78 4.94 -7.95
CA GLY A 240 25.85 4.96 -9.42
C GLY A 240 25.45 3.66 -10.10
N GLN A 241 24.72 2.78 -9.41
CA GLN A 241 24.15 1.60 -10.06
C GLN A 241 23.05 2.01 -11.04
N ASN A 242 23.12 1.49 -12.26
CA ASN A 242 22.11 1.75 -13.28
C ASN A 242 20.74 1.27 -12.80
N SER A 243 19.78 2.19 -12.78
CA SER A 243 18.38 1.83 -12.51
C SER A 243 17.77 1.21 -13.77
N LYS A 244 17.20 0.01 -13.62
CA LYS A 244 16.33 -0.53 -14.66
C LYS A 244 15.11 0.40 -14.80
N VAL A 245 14.66 0.63 -16.02
CA VAL A 245 13.48 1.45 -16.31
C VAL A 245 12.37 0.52 -16.80
N ILE A 246 11.24 0.59 -16.15
CA ILE A 246 10.00 -0.06 -16.62
C ILE A 246 9.23 0.98 -17.45
N GLY A 247 8.92 0.63 -18.69
CA GLY A 247 8.06 1.46 -19.54
C GLY A 247 6.59 1.35 -19.18
N ASP A 248 5.79 2.23 -19.80
CA ASP A 248 4.33 2.18 -19.62
C ASP A 248 3.77 0.84 -20.09
N ALA A 249 2.96 0.22 -19.24
CA ALA A 249 2.34 -1.07 -19.55
C ALA A 249 1.21 -0.93 -20.58
N VAL A 250 1.14 -1.87 -21.49
CA VAL A 250 -0.02 -2.06 -22.35
C VAL A 250 -1.10 -2.78 -21.56
N LEU A 251 -2.24 -2.13 -21.36
CA LEU A 251 -3.35 -2.65 -20.57
C LEU A 251 -4.42 -3.27 -21.46
N ASN A 252 -4.73 -4.55 -21.25
CA ASN A 252 -5.85 -5.23 -21.92
C ASN A 252 -7.11 -5.06 -21.07
N ILE A 253 -7.95 -4.10 -21.42
CA ILE A 253 -9.17 -3.76 -20.68
C ILE A 253 -10.42 -4.21 -21.46
N GLY A 254 -11.50 -4.53 -20.75
CA GLY A 254 -12.77 -4.97 -21.34
C GLY A 254 -12.87 -6.49 -21.54
N LEU A 255 -11.89 -7.26 -21.09
CA LEU A 255 -11.83 -8.72 -21.25
C LEU A 255 -12.55 -9.46 -20.11
N ARG A 256 -12.85 -10.75 -20.35
CA ARG A 256 -13.45 -11.66 -19.35
C ARG A 256 -12.58 -12.90 -19.22
N GLY A 257 -12.13 -13.17 -17.97
CA GLY A 257 -11.35 -14.35 -17.61
C GLY A 257 -12.09 -15.23 -16.61
N TYR A 258 -11.84 -16.54 -16.67
CA TYR A 258 -12.46 -17.51 -15.78
C TYR A 258 -11.46 -18.58 -15.35
N VAL A 259 -11.50 -18.92 -14.07
CA VAL A 259 -10.78 -20.05 -13.49
C VAL A 259 -11.77 -20.98 -12.84
N ALA A 260 -11.79 -22.26 -13.27
CA ALA A 260 -12.63 -23.28 -12.67
C ALA A 260 -12.15 -23.62 -11.27
N TYR A 261 -13.01 -23.48 -10.27
CA TYR A 261 -12.71 -23.80 -8.89
C TYR A 261 -13.98 -24.26 -8.16
N ASP A 262 -13.96 -25.49 -7.65
CA ASP A 262 -15.11 -26.06 -6.94
C ASP A 262 -15.25 -25.45 -5.54
N SER A 263 -16.09 -24.43 -5.45
CA SER A 263 -16.37 -23.68 -4.22
C SER A 263 -17.85 -23.27 -4.17
N PRO A 264 -18.45 -23.21 -2.98
CA PRO A 264 -19.79 -22.63 -2.82
C PRO A 264 -19.81 -21.11 -3.08
N GLN A 265 -18.66 -20.45 -3.11
CA GLN A 265 -18.52 -19.03 -3.37
C GLN A 265 -17.76 -18.79 -4.66
N SER A 266 -18.18 -17.76 -5.41
CA SER A 266 -17.41 -17.18 -6.50
C SER A 266 -16.66 -15.94 -6.01
N VAL A 267 -15.40 -15.84 -6.42
CA VAL A 267 -14.57 -14.65 -6.26
C VAL A 267 -14.50 -13.94 -7.59
N ILE A 268 -14.91 -12.68 -7.61
CA ILE A 268 -14.92 -11.86 -8.82
C ILE A 268 -13.97 -10.69 -8.57
N VAL A 269 -12.96 -10.54 -9.41
CA VAL A 269 -12.06 -9.39 -9.40
C VAL A 269 -12.28 -8.59 -10.69
N PHE A 270 -12.06 -7.29 -10.58
CA PHE A 270 -12.25 -6.38 -11.71
C PHE A 270 -11.17 -5.32 -11.75
N ALA A 271 -10.84 -4.86 -12.94
CA ALA A 271 -9.91 -3.75 -13.18
C ALA A 271 -10.37 -2.89 -14.36
N ALA A 272 -10.18 -1.59 -14.23
CA ALA A 272 -10.31 -0.60 -15.28
C ALA A 272 -9.05 0.29 -15.29
N LYS A 273 -8.81 0.98 -16.40
CA LYS A 273 -7.72 1.95 -16.49
C LYS A 273 -7.97 3.10 -15.50
N SER A 274 -6.90 3.54 -14.86
CA SER A 274 -6.88 4.69 -13.95
C SER A 274 -5.88 5.75 -14.40
N ILE A 275 -5.70 6.77 -13.58
CA ILE A 275 -4.72 7.85 -13.78
C ILE A 275 -3.51 7.66 -12.86
N PRO A 276 -2.30 8.07 -13.29
CA PRO A 276 -1.11 7.97 -12.48
C PRO A 276 -1.15 8.93 -11.28
N ARG A 277 -0.41 8.60 -10.22
CA ARG A 277 -0.32 9.43 -9.00
C ARG A 277 0.15 10.86 -9.25
N LYS A 278 0.92 11.10 -10.31
CA LYS A 278 1.41 12.43 -10.71
C LYS A 278 0.35 13.27 -11.43
N ASP A 279 -0.80 12.68 -11.79
CA ASP A 279 -1.88 13.45 -12.43
C ASP A 279 -2.44 14.49 -11.46
N PRO A 280 -2.62 15.75 -11.90
CA PRO A 280 -3.20 16.82 -11.06
C PRO A 280 -4.57 16.48 -10.46
N LYS A 281 -5.35 15.61 -11.12
CA LYS A 281 -6.68 15.15 -10.65
C LYS A 281 -6.63 13.87 -9.81
N TYR A 282 -5.44 13.38 -9.44
CA TYR A 282 -5.32 12.13 -8.69
C TYR A 282 -6.09 12.14 -7.36
N HIS A 283 -6.08 13.27 -6.64
CA HIS A 283 -6.84 13.43 -5.40
C HIS A 283 -8.37 13.32 -5.62
N VAL A 284 -8.88 13.73 -6.79
CA VAL A 284 -10.29 13.54 -7.16
C VAL A 284 -10.58 12.06 -7.41
N ALA A 285 -9.66 11.35 -8.08
CA ALA A 285 -9.75 9.90 -8.25
C ALA A 285 -9.75 9.15 -6.91
N GLU A 286 -8.93 9.57 -5.95
CA GLU A 286 -8.91 9.00 -4.59
C GLU A 286 -10.26 9.20 -3.88
N VAL A 287 -10.87 10.38 -3.97
CA VAL A 287 -12.20 10.64 -3.40
C VAL A 287 -13.28 9.79 -4.07
N LEU A 288 -13.30 9.71 -5.40
CA LEU A 288 -14.23 8.85 -6.14
C LEU A 288 -14.06 7.38 -5.77
N SER A 289 -12.83 6.88 -5.76
CA SER A 289 -12.49 5.51 -5.40
C SER A 289 -12.89 5.19 -3.96
N SER A 290 -12.64 6.12 -3.03
CA SER A 290 -13.06 5.99 -1.63
C SER A 290 -14.58 5.87 -1.53
N ALA A 291 -15.33 6.74 -2.22
CA ALA A 291 -16.78 6.71 -2.22
C ALA A 291 -17.36 5.43 -2.84
N LEU A 292 -16.77 4.94 -3.93
CA LEU A 292 -17.25 3.72 -4.63
C LEU A 292 -17.09 2.46 -3.78
N GLY A 293 -15.90 2.14 -3.32
CA GLY A 293 -15.62 0.87 -2.64
C GLY A 293 -14.60 0.94 -1.50
N GLY A 294 -13.99 2.12 -1.27
CA GLY A 294 -12.94 2.30 -0.25
C GLY A 294 -13.44 2.56 1.17
N MET A 295 -14.73 2.87 1.35
CA MET A 295 -15.28 3.26 2.66
C MET A 295 -15.86 2.09 3.49
N GLY A 296 -15.66 0.85 3.08
CA GLY A 296 -16.31 -0.30 3.73
C GLY A 296 -17.84 -0.20 3.61
N LEU A 297 -18.57 -0.43 4.71
CA LEU A 297 -20.04 -0.49 4.69
C LEU A 297 -20.74 0.78 4.17
N SER A 298 -20.09 1.93 4.26
CA SER A 298 -20.65 3.22 3.80
C SER A 298 -20.41 3.48 2.31
N SER A 299 -19.67 2.62 1.60
CA SER A 299 -19.39 2.80 0.17
C SER A 299 -20.61 2.49 -0.69
N VAL A 300 -20.68 3.12 -1.87
CA VAL A 300 -21.78 2.95 -2.81
C VAL A 300 -21.95 1.48 -3.19
N LEU A 301 -20.85 0.77 -3.49
CA LEU A 301 -20.91 -0.65 -3.84
C LEU A 301 -21.45 -1.51 -2.69
N MET A 302 -21.02 -1.26 -1.45
CA MET A 302 -21.52 -2.01 -0.29
C MET A 302 -23.02 -1.72 -0.03
N GLN A 303 -23.44 -0.45 -0.15
CA GLN A 303 -24.84 -0.07 0.02
C GLN A 303 -25.74 -0.74 -1.03
N GLU A 304 -25.32 -0.77 -2.29
CA GLU A 304 -26.13 -1.37 -3.36
C GLU A 304 -26.10 -2.91 -3.33
N LEU A 305 -24.89 -3.52 -3.32
CA LEU A 305 -24.76 -4.96 -3.51
C LEU A 305 -25.02 -5.76 -2.23
N ARG A 306 -24.65 -5.22 -1.07
CA ARG A 306 -24.83 -5.89 0.21
C ARG A 306 -26.16 -5.50 0.89
N GLU A 307 -26.34 -4.20 1.18
CA GLU A 307 -27.46 -3.75 2.01
C GLU A 307 -28.80 -3.81 1.27
N LYS A 308 -28.87 -3.41 0.00
CA LYS A 308 -30.09 -3.40 -0.77
C LYS A 308 -30.39 -4.74 -1.45
N LEU A 309 -29.40 -5.37 -2.07
CA LEU A 309 -29.59 -6.56 -2.90
C LEU A 309 -29.25 -7.88 -2.20
N GLY A 310 -28.48 -7.85 -1.10
CA GLY A 310 -28.08 -9.06 -0.37
C GLY A 310 -27.24 -10.05 -1.18
N ILE A 311 -26.56 -9.59 -2.24
CA ILE A 311 -25.82 -10.44 -3.19
C ILE A 311 -24.44 -10.79 -2.65
N THR A 312 -23.82 -9.88 -1.90
CA THR A 312 -22.47 -10.05 -1.37
C THR A 312 -22.42 -9.80 0.12
N TYR A 313 -21.45 -10.38 0.79
CA TYR A 313 -21.07 -9.98 2.13
C TYR A 313 -19.90 -8.98 2.13
N ASN A 314 -19.10 -8.92 1.07
CA ASN A 314 -17.97 -8.01 0.93
C ASN A 314 -17.71 -7.66 -0.53
N VAL A 315 -17.67 -6.35 -0.81
CA VAL A 315 -17.16 -5.77 -2.06
C VAL A 315 -16.29 -4.56 -1.72
N ARG A 316 -15.14 -4.49 -2.33
CA ARG A 316 -14.21 -3.37 -2.14
C ARG A 316 -13.50 -3.03 -3.44
N SER A 317 -13.11 -1.77 -3.55
CA SER A 317 -12.30 -1.30 -4.67
C SER A 317 -11.34 -0.21 -4.22
N GLY A 318 -10.30 0.02 -5.04
CA GLY A 318 -9.26 0.99 -4.76
C GLY A 318 -8.45 1.33 -6.00
N LEU A 319 -7.63 2.36 -5.89
CA LEU A 319 -6.62 2.69 -6.89
C LEU A 319 -5.39 1.83 -6.67
N TYR A 320 -4.87 1.24 -7.74
CA TYR A 320 -3.63 0.51 -7.78
C TYR A 320 -2.68 1.20 -8.76
N ASN A 321 -1.57 1.68 -8.26
CA ASN A 321 -0.57 2.40 -9.04
C ASN A 321 0.80 1.79 -8.79
N VAL A 322 1.44 1.40 -9.85
CA VAL A 322 2.82 0.90 -9.91
C VAL A 322 3.55 1.63 -11.04
N GLU A 323 4.86 1.51 -11.10
CA GLU A 323 5.62 2.12 -12.20
C GLU A 323 5.11 1.59 -13.54
N GLY A 324 4.76 2.51 -14.44
CA GLY A 324 4.21 2.21 -15.76
C GLY A 324 2.74 1.77 -15.81
N ALA A 325 2.03 1.61 -14.70
CA ALA A 325 0.63 1.19 -14.73
C ALA A 325 -0.24 1.83 -13.65
N SER A 326 -1.49 2.14 -14.02
CA SER A 326 -2.50 2.70 -13.11
C SER A 326 -3.85 2.05 -13.36
N LEU A 327 -4.41 1.41 -12.33
CA LEU A 327 -5.68 0.71 -12.37
C LEU A 327 -6.62 1.19 -11.27
N PHE A 328 -7.90 1.17 -11.55
CA PHE A 328 -8.96 1.07 -10.56
C PHE A 328 -9.39 -0.39 -10.49
N GLN A 329 -9.17 -1.04 -9.37
CA GLN A 329 -9.42 -2.47 -9.22
C GLN A 329 -10.20 -2.80 -7.97
N GLY A 330 -10.80 -3.99 -7.93
CA GLY A 330 -11.50 -4.44 -6.73
C GLY A 330 -11.88 -5.91 -6.78
N ILE A 331 -12.53 -6.32 -5.70
CA ILE A 331 -12.92 -7.70 -5.46
C ILE A 331 -14.34 -7.75 -4.89
N LEU A 332 -15.10 -8.73 -5.32
CA LEU A 332 -16.45 -9.04 -4.89
C LEU A 332 -16.52 -10.53 -4.55
N PHE A 333 -17.05 -10.85 -3.37
CA PHE A 333 -17.30 -12.22 -2.93
C PHE A 333 -18.82 -12.48 -2.93
N THR A 334 -19.26 -13.54 -3.55
CA THR A 334 -20.69 -13.85 -3.67
C THR A 334 -20.93 -15.36 -3.66
N ASP A 335 -22.16 -15.79 -3.39
CA ASP A 335 -22.56 -17.18 -3.59
C ASP A 335 -22.50 -17.56 -5.08
N LYS A 336 -22.11 -18.79 -5.41
CA LYS A 336 -22.00 -19.24 -6.80
C LYS A 336 -23.30 -19.07 -7.60
N THR A 337 -24.46 -19.19 -6.95
CA THR A 337 -25.77 -19.02 -7.61
C THR A 337 -26.13 -17.57 -7.89
N THR A 338 -25.41 -16.62 -7.30
CA THR A 338 -25.64 -15.17 -7.45
C THR A 338 -24.52 -14.45 -8.18
N ALA A 339 -23.48 -15.16 -8.62
CA ALA A 339 -22.28 -14.57 -9.23
C ALA A 339 -22.62 -13.68 -10.45
N ARG A 340 -23.42 -14.18 -11.41
CA ARG A 340 -23.88 -13.38 -12.56
C ARG A 340 -24.61 -12.11 -12.14
N LYS A 341 -25.55 -12.24 -11.20
CA LYS A 341 -26.29 -11.08 -10.66
C LYS A 341 -25.35 -10.08 -9.96
N GLY A 342 -24.30 -10.58 -9.30
CA GLY A 342 -23.28 -9.77 -8.64
C GLY A 342 -22.52 -8.90 -9.64
N VAL A 343 -22.04 -9.48 -10.73
CA VAL A 343 -21.35 -8.75 -11.81
C VAL A 343 -22.28 -7.72 -12.46
N GLU A 344 -23.51 -8.12 -12.80
CA GLU A 344 -24.48 -7.19 -13.38
C GLU A 344 -24.82 -6.03 -12.43
N ALA A 345 -25.00 -6.31 -11.12
CA ALA A 345 -25.28 -5.29 -10.12
C ALA A 345 -24.09 -4.34 -9.97
N PHE A 346 -22.86 -4.87 -9.94
CA PHE A 346 -21.63 -4.07 -9.94
C PHE A 346 -21.59 -3.12 -11.14
N LEU A 347 -21.73 -3.65 -12.35
CA LEU A 347 -21.68 -2.84 -13.57
C LEU A 347 -22.80 -1.80 -13.61
N ARG A 348 -24.04 -2.15 -13.23
CA ARG A 348 -25.15 -1.19 -13.11
C ARG A 348 -24.88 -0.09 -12.10
N THR A 349 -24.28 -0.43 -10.97
CA THR A 349 -23.95 0.55 -9.92
C THR A 349 -22.89 1.54 -10.41
N VAL A 350 -21.82 1.03 -11.05
CA VAL A 350 -20.78 1.87 -11.65
C VAL A 350 -21.37 2.77 -12.75
N GLN A 351 -22.22 2.22 -13.62
CA GLN A 351 -22.87 2.99 -14.67
C GLN A 351 -23.80 4.07 -14.09
N SER A 352 -24.54 3.75 -13.03
CA SER A 352 -25.37 4.73 -12.32
C SER A 352 -24.54 5.89 -11.76
N VAL A 353 -23.37 5.61 -11.17
CA VAL A 353 -22.46 6.67 -10.68
C VAL A 353 -21.89 7.49 -11.84
N LYS A 354 -21.55 6.84 -12.96
CA LYS A 354 -21.10 7.52 -14.17
C LYS A 354 -22.13 8.50 -14.73
N GLU A 355 -23.40 8.11 -14.75
CA GLU A 355 -24.51 8.90 -15.34
C GLU A 355 -25.08 9.95 -14.39
N LYS A 356 -25.32 9.57 -13.13
CA LYS A 356 -26.02 10.38 -12.12
C LYS A 356 -25.08 11.06 -11.13
N GLY A 357 -23.84 10.60 -11.04
CA GLY A 357 -22.86 11.05 -10.06
C GLY A 357 -23.06 10.44 -8.67
N LEU A 358 -22.18 10.86 -7.76
CA LEU A 358 -22.30 10.64 -6.32
C LEU A 358 -23.30 11.66 -5.72
N ASP A 359 -23.95 11.30 -4.64
CA ASP A 359 -24.67 12.26 -3.82
C ASP A 359 -23.72 13.02 -2.85
N LYS A 360 -24.22 14.10 -2.27
CA LYS A 360 -23.46 14.95 -1.33
C LYS A 360 -22.97 14.17 -0.13
N ARG A 361 -23.78 13.23 0.39
CA ARG A 361 -23.45 12.43 1.57
C ARG A 361 -22.27 11.48 1.29
N ALA A 362 -22.26 10.79 0.15
CA ALA A 362 -21.17 9.92 -0.25
C ALA A 362 -19.85 10.69 -0.40
N LEU A 363 -19.90 11.90 -0.99
CA LEU A 363 -18.74 12.78 -1.08
C LEU A 363 -18.21 13.16 0.30
N GLU A 364 -19.08 13.67 1.19
CA GLU A 364 -18.68 14.13 2.52
C GLU A 364 -18.05 12.98 3.34
N ILE A 365 -18.62 11.78 3.31
CA ILE A 365 -18.07 10.62 4.01
C ILE A 365 -16.71 10.24 3.40
N ALA A 366 -16.57 10.21 2.06
CA ALA A 366 -15.32 9.88 1.40
C ALA A 366 -14.19 10.85 1.76
N ARG A 367 -14.46 12.15 1.72
CA ARG A 367 -13.53 13.21 2.11
C ARG A 367 -13.11 13.07 3.58
N ALA A 368 -14.08 12.96 4.48
CA ALA A 368 -13.81 12.82 5.91
C ALA A 368 -12.97 11.56 6.20
N LYS A 369 -13.22 10.46 5.51
CA LYS A 369 -12.43 9.23 5.63
C LYS A 369 -10.97 9.43 5.21
N LEU A 370 -10.73 10.05 4.05
CA LEU A 370 -9.38 10.29 3.54
C LEU A 370 -8.60 11.25 4.45
N VAL A 371 -9.23 12.33 4.88
CA VAL A 371 -8.63 13.27 5.84
C VAL A 371 -8.29 12.58 7.15
N SER A 372 -9.26 11.85 7.74
CA SER A 372 -9.05 11.14 9.01
C SER A 372 -7.96 10.08 8.91
N SER A 373 -7.89 9.32 7.82
CA SER A 373 -6.85 8.31 7.61
C SER A 373 -5.47 8.94 7.48
N THR A 374 -5.37 10.09 6.82
CA THR A 374 -4.11 10.85 6.74
C THR A 374 -3.67 11.31 8.13
N LEU A 375 -4.54 11.96 8.89
CA LEU A 375 -4.25 12.43 10.26
C LEU A 375 -3.86 11.25 11.18
N PHE A 376 -4.55 10.12 11.08
CA PHE A 376 -4.22 8.93 11.84
C PHE A 376 -2.84 8.38 11.50
N SER A 377 -2.46 8.38 10.22
CA SER A 377 -1.12 7.96 9.78
C SER A 377 -0.02 8.86 10.35
N LEU A 378 -0.30 10.15 10.56
CA LEU A 378 0.63 11.11 11.14
C LEU A 378 0.73 11.03 12.67
N SER A 379 -0.18 10.34 13.33
CA SER A 379 -0.19 10.25 14.81
C SER A 379 0.90 9.35 15.38
N ARG A 380 1.32 8.33 14.64
CA ARG A 380 2.32 7.33 15.05
C ARG A 380 3.65 7.56 14.35
N THR A 381 4.76 7.41 15.08
CA THR A 381 6.10 7.59 14.51
C THR A 381 6.36 6.67 13.32
N SER A 382 5.98 5.39 13.41
CA SER A 382 6.19 4.41 12.34
C SER A 382 5.40 4.75 11.07
N SER A 383 4.09 5.02 11.20
CA SER A 383 3.27 5.38 10.03
C SER A 383 3.71 6.71 9.44
N MET A 384 4.12 7.67 10.28
CA MET A 384 4.60 8.96 9.82
C MET A 384 5.92 8.81 9.04
N SER A 385 6.88 7.99 9.51
CA SER A 385 8.12 7.76 8.74
C SER A 385 7.85 7.15 7.36
N GLN A 386 6.84 6.26 7.24
CA GLN A 386 6.38 5.73 5.97
C GLN A 386 5.74 6.79 5.07
N VAL A 387 4.92 7.70 5.65
CA VAL A 387 4.35 8.83 4.90
C VAL A 387 5.44 9.74 4.36
N LEU A 388 6.50 10.05 5.15
CA LEU A 388 7.63 10.86 4.69
C LEU A 388 8.32 10.21 3.48
N VAL A 389 8.52 8.90 3.49
CA VAL A 389 9.10 8.16 2.36
C VAL A 389 8.14 8.16 1.16
N TYR A 390 6.85 7.90 1.39
CA TYR A 390 5.85 7.92 0.33
C TYR A 390 5.80 9.26 -0.41
N LEU A 391 5.82 10.37 0.31
CA LEU A 391 5.80 11.71 -0.28
C LEU A 391 7.06 11.96 -1.13
N GLN A 392 8.24 11.56 -0.63
CA GLN A 392 9.50 11.68 -1.36
C GLN A 392 9.53 10.83 -2.65
N LEU A 393 9.07 9.55 -2.57
CA LEU A 393 9.01 8.64 -3.71
C LEU A 393 8.17 9.19 -4.86
N HIS A 394 7.08 9.90 -4.52
CA HIS A 394 6.14 10.42 -5.51
C HIS A 394 6.32 11.91 -5.82
N GLY A 395 7.39 12.55 -5.32
CA GLY A 395 7.73 13.94 -5.61
C GLY A 395 6.75 14.96 -5.01
N PHE A 396 6.05 14.58 -3.94
CA PHE A 396 5.21 15.51 -3.20
C PHE A 396 6.06 16.41 -2.29
N SER A 397 5.52 17.58 -1.97
CA SER A 397 6.11 18.51 -0.99
C SER A 397 6.07 17.91 0.43
N ALA A 398 7.02 18.32 1.27
CA ALA A 398 7.02 18.04 2.71
C ALA A 398 5.86 18.72 3.46
N ASP A 399 5.09 19.59 2.80
CA ASP A 399 3.92 20.24 3.36
C ASP A 399 2.72 19.27 3.44
N ILE A 400 2.69 18.49 4.52
CA ILE A 400 1.61 17.53 4.78
C ILE A 400 0.25 18.23 5.00
N HIS A 401 0.22 19.47 5.40
CA HIS A 401 -1.04 20.23 5.53
C HIS A 401 -1.78 20.31 4.21
N ASN A 402 -1.10 20.71 3.17
CA ASN A 402 -1.67 20.77 1.84
C ASN A 402 -2.07 19.38 1.32
N TYR A 403 -1.45 18.33 1.84
CA TYR A 403 -1.77 16.96 1.40
C TYR A 403 -3.19 16.53 1.81
N SER A 404 -3.66 16.84 3.03
CA SER A 404 -5.03 16.52 3.45
C SER A 404 -6.06 17.54 2.95
N ALA A 405 -5.70 18.84 2.89
CA ALA A 405 -6.56 19.91 2.41
C ALA A 405 -7.04 19.70 0.97
N ARG A 406 -6.25 19.05 0.13
CA ARG A 406 -6.63 18.72 -1.25
C ARG A 406 -7.89 17.83 -1.33
N TYR A 407 -8.15 16.98 -0.34
CA TYR A 407 -9.38 16.17 -0.31
C TYR A 407 -10.60 17.03 0.08
N GLU A 408 -10.41 17.99 0.98
CA GLU A 408 -11.47 18.88 1.43
C GLU A 408 -11.92 19.84 0.31
N SER A 409 -11.03 20.19 -0.60
CA SER A 409 -11.31 21.07 -1.73
C SER A 409 -12.12 20.42 -2.85
N VAL A 410 -12.16 19.08 -2.95
CA VAL A 410 -12.89 18.37 -4.02
C VAL A 410 -14.39 18.67 -3.95
N THR A 411 -14.96 19.25 -4.98
CA THR A 411 -16.39 19.56 -5.06
C THR A 411 -17.22 18.40 -5.61
N LEU A 412 -18.54 18.44 -5.40
CA LEU A 412 -19.44 17.43 -5.94
C LEU A 412 -19.50 17.47 -7.47
N GLU A 413 -19.43 18.67 -8.04
CA GLU A 413 -19.41 18.87 -9.49
C GLU A 413 -18.13 18.25 -10.09
N GLU A 414 -16.98 18.55 -9.49
CA GLU A 414 -15.68 18.06 -9.95
C GLU A 414 -15.58 16.54 -9.93
N VAL A 415 -15.97 15.89 -8.82
CA VAL A 415 -15.92 14.42 -8.71
C VAL A 415 -16.91 13.75 -9.66
N ASN A 416 -18.08 14.35 -9.89
CA ASN A 416 -19.09 13.79 -10.78
C ASN A 416 -18.73 13.98 -12.27
N GLU A 417 -18.11 15.08 -12.63
CA GLU A 417 -17.56 15.27 -13.96
C GLU A 417 -16.39 14.31 -14.22
N PHE A 418 -15.51 14.15 -13.23
CA PHE A 418 -14.42 13.20 -13.31
C PHE A 418 -14.92 11.76 -13.49
N ALA A 419 -15.95 11.35 -12.75
CA ALA A 419 -16.53 10.00 -12.83
C ALA A 419 -17.02 9.62 -14.24
N LYS A 420 -17.57 10.58 -15.00
CA LYS A 420 -18.06 10.37 -16.38
C LYS A 420 -16.96 9.88 -17.32
N ASN A 421 -15.75 10.38 -17.13
CA ASN A 421 -14.62 10.06 -18.00
C ASN A 421 -13.72 8.94 -17.44
N PHE A 422 -13.68 8.81 -16.12
CA PHE A 422 -12.81 7.88 -15.40
C PHE A 422 -13.36 6.45 -15.38
N LEU A 423 -14.67 6.28 -15.17
CA LEU A 423 -15.30 4.97 -15.09
C LEU A 423 -15.56 4.43 -16.51
N GLY A 424 -14.55 3.72 -17.05
CA GLY A 424 -14.57 3.10 -18.39
C GLY A 424 -14.98 1.63 -18.37
N ASP A 425 -14.46 0.88 -19.34
CA ASP A 425 -14.66 -0.56 -19.43
C ASP A 425 -13.90 -1.29 -18.34
N PHE A 426 -14.41 -2.47 -17.95
CA PHE A 426 -13.80 -3.32 -16.95
C PHE A 426 -13.37 -4.65 -17.53
N THR A 427 -12.14 -5.07 -17.27
CA THR A 427 -11.74 -6.47 -17.30
C THR A 427 -12.26 -7.12 -16.02
N ILE A 428 -12.93 -8.26 -16.15
CA ILE A 428 -13.51 -8.99 -15.02
C ILE A 428 -13.02 -10.43 -15.07
N VAL A 429 -12.59 -10.96 -13.93
CA VAL A 429 -12.22 -12.36 -13.77
C VAL A 429 -13.06 -12.99 -12.68
N GLU A 430 -13.57 -14.18 -12.93
CA GLU A 430 -14.27 -15.02 -11.96
C GLU A 430 -13.47 -16.27 -11.67
N VAL A 431 -13.37 -16.59 -10.38
CA VAL A 431 -12.95 -17.90 -9.89
C VAL A 431 -14.13 -18.54 -9.19
N GLY A 432 -14.62 -19.67 -9.71
CA GLY A 432 -15.83 -20.30 -9.21
C GLY A 432 -16.15 -21.62 -9.88
N ALA A 433 -17.26 -22.25 -9.47
CA ALA A 433 -17.69 -23.55 -9.99
C ALA A 433 -18.23 -23.47 -11.43
N GLU A 434 -18.72 -22.30 -11.85
CA GLU A 434 -19.36 -22.09 -13.17
C GLU A 434 -18.89 -20.76 -13.77
N ASN A 435 -18.76 -20.73 -15.11
CA ASN A 435 -18.44 -19.49 -15.84
C ASN A 435 -19.70 -18.61 -15.96
N ASN A 436 -19.94 -17.79 -14.96
CA ASN A 436 -21.11 -16.91 -14.88
C ASN A 436 -20.97 -15.59 -15.66
N ILE A 437 -19.78 -15.29 -16.15
CA ILE A 437 -19.46 -14.01 -16.80
C ILE A 437 -19.25 -14.14 -18.31
N ASP A 438 -19.52 -15.33 -18.86
CA ASP A 438 -19.31 -15.66 -20.28
C ASP A 438 -17.85 -15.36 -20.73
N ALA A 439 -16.90 -15.76 -19.88
CA ALA A 439 -15.49 -15.53 -20.12
C ALA A 439 -15.00 -16.36 -21.32
N THR A 440 -14.17 -15.71 -22.14
CA THR A 440 -13.51 -16.32 -23.31
C THR A 440 -12.05 -16.70 -23.03
N ILE A 441 -11.47 -16.21 -21.93
CA ILE A 441 -10.12 -16.54 -21.46
C ILE A 441 -10.27 -17.45 -20.24
N THR A 442 -9.78 -18.68 -20.37
CA THR A 442 -9.87 -19.69 -19.29
C THR A 442 -8.48 -20.23 -18.94
N SER A 443 -8.28 -20.64 -17.69
CA SER A 443 -7.10 -21.36 -17.22
C SER A 443 -7.49 -22.63 -16.49
#